data_2c38f254f82dc32d101671b53329adb0
#
_entry.id   2c38f254f82dc32d101671b53329adb0
#
_cell.length_a   1.000
_cell.length_b   1.000
_cell.length_c   1.000
_cell.angle_alpha   90.00
_cell.angle_beta   90.00
_cell.angle_gamma   90.00
#
_symmetry.space_group_name_H-M   'P 1'
#
loop_
_entity.id
_entity.type
_entity.pdbx_description
1 polymer ?
#
loop_
_entity_poly.entity_id
_entity_poly.type
_entity_poly.pdbx_seq_one_letter_code
_entity_poly.pdbx_strand_id
1 'polypeptide(L)'
;GRVKLVFEKDKKLHIYSGASCIGQGLGTVLTQMVVTNTDLKHEDIVYERSNTWFAPDSGTTSGSRQTLVTGEACRRACDKVMEDRNAGKTIDDVIGKIYYGEYLAKTDPLGANVPNPVSHVAYGYATQMCILDKKTGKIEEMVAAHDVGKAVNPLSCEGQIEGGVVMSIGFALREHYPIDENCKPIDKYGSLGLFRSHEIPKIDAIVVDKPGLNVACGAIGIGEITSIPTAPAIADAYFRWNGERQYSLPLTGTPYERKC
;
A
#
# COMPACT_ATOMS: atom_id res chain seq x y z
N GLY A 1 -15.49 0.14 2.75
CA GLY A 1 -15.32 -0.15 1.32
C GLY A 1 -16.62 -0.53 0.68
N ARG A 2 -16.76 -0.14 -0.58
CA ARG A 2 -17.93 -0.46 -1.39
C ARG A 2 -17.53 -0.77 -2.82
N VAL A 3 -18.11 -1.82 -3.40
CA VAL A 3 -17.86 -2.25 -4.78
C VAL A 3 -19.17 -2.65 -5.43
N LYS A 4 -19.35 -2.34 -6.70
CA LYS A 4 -20.35 -2.93 -7.56
C LYS A 4 -19.67 -3.78 -8.62
N LEU A 5 -20.14 -5.00 -8.82
CA LEU A 5 -19.78 -5.86 -9.93
C LEU A 5 -20.99 -5.97 -10.84
N VAL A 6 -20.79 -5.81 -12.14
CA VAL A 6 -21.89 -5.83 -13.12
C VAL A 6 -21.42 -6.55 -14.37
N PHE A 7 -22.16 -7.55 -14.83
CA PHE A 7 -21.97 -8.06 -16.19
C PHE A 7 -22.60 -7.07 -17.17
N GLU A 8 -21.76 -6.45 -17.98
CA GLU A 8 -22.20 -5.49 -18.99
C GLU A 8 -22.56 -6.18 -20.31
N LYS A 9 -23.03 -5.40 -21.29
CA LYS A 9 -23.46 -5.92 -22.60
C LYS A 9 -22.34 -6.62 -23.40
N ASP A 10 -21.09 -6.34 -23.09
CA ASP A 10 -19.92 -7.02 -23.65
C ASP A 10 -19.66 -8.40 -23.02
N LYS A 11 -20.54 -8.81 -22.09
CA LYS A 11 -20.48 -10.07 -21.34
C LYS A 11 -19.28 -10.20 -20.40
N LYS A 12 -18.59 -9.08 -20.10
CA LYS A 12 -17.52 -9.04 -19.11
C LYS A 12 -18.03 -8.53 -17.77
N LEU A 13 -17.35 -8.92 -16.70
CA LEU A 13 -17.62 -8.42 -15.36
C LEU A 13 -16.88 -7.12 -15.14
N HIS A 14 -17.61 -6.02 -15.00
CA HIS A 14 -17.07 -4.70 -14.73
C HIS A 14 -17.02 -4.44 -13.23
N ILE A 15 -15.88 -3.94 -12.74
CA ILE A 15 -15.65 -3.59 -11.34
C ILE A 15 -15.77 -2.07 -11.19
N TYR A 16 -16.74 -1.61 -10.41
CA TYR A 16 -16.94 -0.19 -10.10
C TYR A 16 -16.67 0.08 -8.61
N SER A 17 -15.77 1.00 -8.33
CA SER A 17 -15.48 1.48 -6.98
C SER A 17 -15.02 2.93 -7.00
N GLY A 18 -15.45 3.71 -5.99
CA GLY A 18 -14.95 5.07 -5.76
C GLY A 18 -13.55 5.12 -5.12
N ALA A 19 -12.97 3.96 -4.77
CA ALA A 19 -11.60 3.88 -4.29
C ALA A 19 -10.62 4.29 -5.39
N SER A 20 -9.81 5.31 -5.14
CA SER A 20 -8.85 5.81 -6.13
C SER A 20 -7.56 5.00 -6.15
N CYS A 21 -7.11 4.65 -7.34
CA CYS A 21 -5.74 4.19 -7.56
C CYS A 21 -4.83 5.42 -7.64
N ILE A 22 -3.85 5.52 -6.74
CA ILE A 22 -2.85 6.60 -6.68
C ILE A 22 -1.46 6.13 -7.11
N GLY A 23 -1.39 5.03 -7.86
CA GLY A 23 -0.16 4.37 -8.31
C GLY A 23 0.11 3.02 -7.65
N GLN A 24 -0.61 2.67 -6.56
CA GLN A 24 -0.41 1.44 -5.80
C GLN A 24 -1.02 0.17 -6.43
N GLY A 25 -1.63 0.26 -7.63
CA GLY A 25 -2.11 -0.90 -8.36
C GLY A 25 -3.47 -1.45 -7.90
N LEU A 26 -4.35 -0.63 -7.32
CA LEU A 26 -5.65 -1.07 -6.79
C LEU A 26 -6.49 -1.83 -7.83
N GLY A 27 -6.52 -1.37 -9.09
CA GLY A 27 -7.27 -2.03 -10.14
C GLY A 27 -6.82 -3.47 -10.37
N THR A 28 -5.51 -3.69 -10.41
CA THR A 28 -4.92 -5.03 -10.52
C THR A 28 -5.29 -5.90 -9.32
N VAL A 29 -5.20 -5.35 -8.10
CA VAL A 29 -5.56 -6.07 -6.87
C VAL A 29 -7.03 -6.49 -6.88
N LEU A 30 -7.95 -5.59 -7.23
CA LEU A 30 -9.38 -5.93 -7.29
C LEU A 30 -9.69 -6.96 -8.38
N THR A 31 -9.05 -6.85 -9.55
CA THR A 31 -9.18 -7.85 -10.62
C THR A 31 -8.70 -9.22 -10.14
N GLN A 32 -7.55 -9.30 -9.48
CA GLN A 32 -7.05 -10.56 -8.92
C GLN A 32 -7.96 -11.12 -7.82
N MET A 33 -8.56 -10.26 -6.99
CA MET A 33 -9.55 -10.71 -6.01
C MET A 33 -10.81 -11.31 -6.68
N VAL A 34 -11.27 -10.72 -7.80
CA VAL A 34 -12.38 -11.31 -8.56
C VAL A 34 -11.98 -12.67 -9.13
N VAL A 35 -10.81 -12.77 -9.77
CA VAL A 35 -10.30 -14.05 -10.31
C VAL A 35 -10.16 -15.12 -9.22
N THR A 36 -9.71 -14.73 -8.04
CA THR A 36 -9.52 -15.67 -6.92
C THR A 36 -10.84 -16.17 -6.33
N ASN A 37 -11.88 -15.33 -6.36
CA ASN A 37 -13.17 -15.62 -5.69
C ASN A 37 -14.30 -15.96 -6.64
N THR A 38 -14.02 -16.10 -7.95
CA THR A 38 -15.02 -16.49 -8.96
C THR A 38 -14.42 -17.53 -9.92
N ASP A 39 -15.22 -18.00 -10.87
CA ASP A 39 -14.81 -18.87 -11.97
C ASP A 39 -14.32 -18.08 -13.21
N LEU A 40 -14.19 -16.75 -13.11
CA LEU A 40 -13.80 -15.86 -14.20
C LEU A 40 -12.28 -15.77 -14.36
N LYS A 41 -11.84 -15.49 -15.59
CA LYS A 41 -10.43 -15.22 -15.91
C LYS A 41 -10.18 -13.71 -16.01
N HIS A 42 -8.91 -13.30 -16.05
CA HIS A 42 -8.53 -11.90 -16.22
C HIS A 42 -9.13 -11.24 -17.47
N GLU A 43 -9.25 -11.97 -18.57
CA GLU A 43 -9.82 -11.50 -19.84
C GLU A 43 -11.32 -11.22 -19.78
N ASP A 44 -12.02 -11.81 -18.80
CA ASP A 44 -13.46 -11.64 -18.57
C ASP A 44 -13.78 -10.45 -17.67
N ILE A 45 -12.77 -9.71 -17.19
CA ILE A 45 -12.92 -8.67 -16.18
C ILE A 45 -12.44 -7.33 -16.72
N VAL A 46 -13.19 -6.28 -16.42
CA VAL A 46 -12.84 -4.88 -16.71
C VAL A 46 -12.83 -4.09 -15.41
N TYR A 47 -11.70 -3.50 -15.07
CA TYR A 47 -11.64 -2.53 -13.98
C TYR A 47 -11.95 -1.13 -14.51
N GLU A 48 -13.05 -0.57 -14.05
CA GLU A 48 -13.48 0.77 -14.41
C GLU A 48 -12.77 1.83 -13.58
N ARG A 49 -12.39 2.94 -14.24
CA ARG A 49 -11.84 4.08 -13.53
C ARG A 49 -12.86 4.66 -12.57
N SER A 50 -12.40 5.07 -11.39
CA SER A 50 -13.24 5.72 -10.40
C SER A 50 -13.96 6.94 -10.99
N ASN A 51 -15.28 7.02 -10.77
CA ASN A 51 -16.11 8.15 -11.19
C ASN A 51 -17.19 8.38 -10.15
N THR A 52 -17.77 9.58 -10.14
CA THR A 52 -18.82 9.98 -9.18
C THR A 52 -20.24 9.69 -9.66
N TRP A 53 -20.41 9.19 -10.88
CA TRP A 53 -21.72 8.96 -11.48
C TRP A 53 -22.30 7.59 -11.10
N PHE A 54 -21.47 6.55 -11.14
CA PHE A 54 -21.93 5.19 -11.00
C PHE A 54 -21.17 4.41 -9.92
N ALA A 55 -19.89 4.70 -9.72
CA ALA A 55 -19.06 4.03 -8.72
C ALA A 55 -19.55 4.36 -7.30
N PRO A 56 -19.70 3.36 -6.42
CA PRO A 56 -20.09 3.61 -5.03
C PRO A 56 -18.92 4.26 -4.28
N ASP A 57 -19.21 5.21 -3.41
CA ASP A 57 -18.20 5.79 -2.52
C ASP A 57 -17.57 4.70 -1.65
N SER A 58 -16.25 4.58 -1.72
CA SER A 58 -15.46 3.60 -0.97
C SER A 58 -14.51 4.25 0.05
N GLY A 59 -14.66 5.55 0.27
CA GLY A 59 -13.84 6.35 1.15
C GLY A 59 -12.46 6.65 0.57
N THR A 60 -11.66 7.39 1.33
CA THR A 60 -10.33 7.85 0.91
C THR A 60 -9.33 6.71 0.73
N THR A 61 -8.39 6.89 -0.20
CA THR A 61 -7.21 6.05 -0.34
C THR A 61 -6.11 6.60 0.56
N SER A 62 -6.10 6.16 1.82
CA SER A 62 -5.11 6.54 2.83
C SER A 62 -5.09 5.49 3.96
N GLY A 63 -4.07 5.52 4.82
CA GLY A 63 -3.95 4.58 5.94
C GLY A 63 -3.88 3.12 5.50
N SER A 64 -3.35 2.86 4.32
CA SER A 64 -3.16 1.51 3.72
C SER A 64 -4.43 0.65 3.68
N ARG A 65 -5.62 1.29 3.62
CA ARG A 65 -6.90 0.61 3.85
C ARG A 65 -7.52 -0.08 2.62
N GLN A 66 -7.14 0.29 1.40
CA GLN A 66 -7.93 -0.10 0.23
C GLN A 66 -7.90 -1.60 -0.06
N THR A 67 -6.74 -2.24 0.00
CA THR A 67 -6.65 -3.70 -0.23
C THR A 67 -7.50 -4.46 0.77
N LEU A 68 -7.49 -4.07 2.04
CA LEU A 68 -8.28 -4.72 3.09
C LEU A 68 -9.77 -4.36 2.97
N VAL A 69 -10.10 -3.07 2.98
CA VAL A 69 -11.49 -2.61 3.16
C VAL A 69 -12.28 -2.70 1.86
N THR A 70 -11.71 -2.21 0.75
CA THR A 70 -12.35 -2.30 -0.57
C THR A 70 -12.21 -3.71 -1.16
N GLY A 71 -11.09 -4.38 -0.89
CA GLY A 71 -10.91 -5.78 -1.28
C GLY A 71 -11.92 -6.71 -0.62
N GLU A 72 -12.21 -6.56 0.67
CA GLU A 72 -13.26 -7.34 1.34
C GLU A 72 -14.64 -7.03 0.78
N ALA A 73 -14.93 -5.77 0.46
CA ALA A 73 -16.19 -5.42 -0.22
C ALA A 73 -16.28 -6.09 -1.60
N CYS A 74 -15.18 -6.16 -2.34
CA CYS A 74 -15.10 -6.86 -3.62
C CYS A 74 -15.34 -8.36 -3.45
N ARG A 75 -14.68 -9.00 -2.50
CA ARG A 75 -14.88 -10.43 -2.17
C ARG A 75 -16.34 -10.75 -1.86
N ARG A 76 -17.02 -9.91 -1.06
CA ARG A 76 -18.46 -10.08 -0.75
C ARG A 76 -19.36 -9.88 -1.96
N ALA A 77 -18.97 -9.04 -2.90
CA ALA A 77 -19.68 -8.92 -4.16
C ALA A 77 -19.49 -10.19 -5.04
N CYS A 78 -18.29 -10.77 -5.02
CA CYS A 78 -17.99 -12.04 -5.71
C CYS A 78 -18.83 -13.20 -5.14
N ASP A 79 -19.02 -13.27 -3.82
CA ASP A 79 -19.90 -14.30 -3.22
C ASP A 79 -21.29 -14.29 -3.89
N LYS A 80 -21.87 -13.11 -4.10
CA LYS A 80 -23.17 -12.94 -4.74
C LYS A 80 -23.18 -13.31 -6.24
N VAL A 81 -22.05 -13.05 -6.93
CA VAL A 81 -21.87 -13.53 -8.31
C VAL A 81 -21.90 -15.05 -8.33
N MET A 82 -21.16 -15.68 -7.42
CA MET A 82 -21.06 -17.14 -7.34
C MET A 82 -22.38 -17.80 -6.89
N GLU A 83 -23.19 -17.14 -6.06
CA GLU A 83 -24.55 -17.61 -5.74
C GLU A 83 -25.39 -17.79 -7.00
N ASP A 84 -25.41 -16.81 -7.91
CA ASP A 84 -26.16 -16.91 -9.18
C ASP A 84 -25.51 -17.94 -10.11
N ARG A 85 -24.19 -17.99 -10.21
CA ARG A 85 -23.46 -18.98 -11.03
C ARG A 85 -23.73 -20.41 -10.55
N ASN A 86 -23.71 -20.64 -9.25
CA ASN A 86 -23.99 -21.94 -8.65
C ASN A 86 -25.48 -22.35 -8.78
N ALA A 87 -26.39 -21.37 -8.91
CA ALA A 87 -27.78 -21.59 -9.23
C ALA A 87 -28.02 -21.89 -10.74
N GLY A 88 -26.97 -21.99 -11.54
CA GLY A 88 -27.01 -22.33 -12.96
C GLY A 88 -27.35 -21.16 -13.89
N LYS A 89 -27.31 -19.91 -13.40
CA LYS A 89 -27.54 -18.75 -14.27
C LYS A 89 -26.37 -18.55 -15.22
N THR A 90 -26.68 -18.27 -16.47
CA THR A 90 -25.70 -17.87 -17.49
C THR A 90 -25.37 -16.39 -17.36
N ILE A 91 -24.32 -15.93 -18.06
CA ILE A 91 -23.99 -14.50 -18.11
C ILE A 91 -25.15 -13.71 -18.72
N ASP A 92 -25.82 -14.23 -19.75
CA ASP A 92 -26.96 -13.57 -20.40
C ASP A 92 -28.13 -13.33 -19.44
N ASP A 93 -28.35 -14.22 -18.49
CA ASP A 93 -29.41 -14.08 -17.47
C ASP A 93 -29.13 -12.96 -16.46
N VAL A 94 -27.92 -12.50 -16.35
CA VAL A 94 -27.48 -11.56 -15.31
C VAL A 94 -26.87 -10.26 -15.85
N ILE A 95 -26.95 -10.02 -17.16
CA ILE A 95 -26.54 -8.74 -17.76
C ILE A 95 -27.29 -7.58 -17.10
N GLY A 96 -26.54 -6.56 -16.64
CA GLY A 96 -27.09 -5.39 -15.97
C GLY A 96 -27.44 -5.60 -14.49
N LYS A 97 -27.36 -6.82 -13.98
CA LYS A 97 -27.54 -7.07 -12.55
C LYS A 97 -26.38 -6.53 -11.76
N ILE A 98 -26.68 -5.74 -10.71
CA ILE A 98 -25.68 -5.17 -9.82
C ILE A 98 -25.45 -6.12 -8.63
N TYR A 99 -24.22 -6.59 -8.48
CA TYR A 99 -23.76 -7.31 -7.29
C TYR A 99 -23.02 -6.33 -6.39
N TYR A 100 -23.68 -5.89 -5.35
CA TYR A 100 -23.13 -4.88 -4.43
C TYR A 100 -22.48 -5.53 -3.23
N GLY A 101 -21.21 -5.19 -2.98
CA GLY A 101 -20.46 -5.58 -1.79
C GLY A 101 -20.13 -4.36 -0.93
N GLU A 102 -20.22 -4.54 0.36
CA GLU A 102 -19.85 -3.53 1.36
C GLU A 102 -19.13 -4.19 2.54
N TYR A 103 -18.10 -3.49 3.01
CA TYR A 103 -17.43 -3.85 4.26
C TYR A 103 -17.17 -2.58 5.08
N LEU A 104 -17.65 -2.59 6.31
CA LEU A 104 -17.38 -1.57 7.30
C LEU A 104 -16.43 -2.15 8.36
N ALA A 105 -15.20 -1.65 8.36
CA ALA A 105 -14.24 -1.95 9.41
C ALA A 105 -14.69 -1.27 10.72
N LYS A 106 -14.94 -2.05 11.76
CA LYS A 106 -15.37 -1.51 13.05
C LYS A 106 -14.14 -1.22 13.91
N THR A 107 -14.00 0.02 14.31
CA THR A 107 -12.96 0.48 15.25
C THR A 107 -13.59 1.38 16.30
N ASP A 108 -12.93 1.49 17.42
CA ASP A 108 -13.35 2.40 18.50
C ASP A 108 -12.69 3.77 18.29
N PRO A 109 -13.35 4.87 18.62
CA PRO A 109 -12.77 6.19 18.54
C PRO A 109 -11.58 6.36 19.50
N LEU A 110 -10.68 7.28 19.19
CA LEU A 110 -9.56 7.61 20.06
C LEU A 110 -10.08 8.05 21.44
N GLY A 111 -9.54 7.45 22.49
CA GLY A 111 -9.98 7.71 23.87
C GLY A 111 -11.29 7.01 24.27
N ALA A 112 -11.76 6.03 23.49
CA ALA A 112 -12.93 5.23 23.87
C ALA A 112 -12.78 4.60 25.24
N ASN A 113 -13.79 4.81 26.10
CA ASN A 113 -13.84 4.20 27.43
C ASN A 113 -14.47 2.81 27.36
N VAL A 114 -13.76 1.88 26.75
CA VAL A 114 -14.16 0.45 26.63
C VAL A 114 -13.01 -0.44 27.12
N PRO A 115 -13.30 -1.66 27.62
CA PRO A 115 -12.27 -2.52 28.22
C PRO A 115 -11.10 -2.87 27.32
N ASN A 116 -11.34 -3.04 26.01
CA ASN A 116 -10.33 -3.42 25.01
C ASN A 116 -10.60 -2.64 23.71
N PRO A 117 -10.18 -1.37 23.64
CA PRO A 117 -10.47 -0.55 22.46
C PRO A 117 -9.73 -1.07 21.21
N VAL A 118 -10.46 -1.20 20.11
CA VAL A 118 -9.93 -1.62 18.82
C VAL A 118 -9.67 -0.39 17.98
N SER A 119 -8.41 0.04 17.88
CA SER A 119 -8.02 1.22 17.08
C SER A 119 -7.88 0.90 15.59
N HIS A 120 -7.45 -0.32 15.24
CA HIS A 120 -7.18 -0.77 13.88
C HIS A 120 -7.66 -2.20 13.68
N VAL A 121 -8.03 -2.55 12.45
CA VAL A 121 -8.49 -3.91 12.09
C VAL A 121 -7.37 -4.83 11.65
N ALA A 122 -6.22 -4.26 11.30
CA ALA A 122 -5.03 -5.00 10.90
C ALA A 122 -3.75 -4.33 11.42
N TYR A 123 -2.78 -5.16 11.75
CA TYR A 123 -1.43 -4.76 12.15
C TYR A 123 -0.46 -5.49 11.22
N GLY A 124 0.56 -4.77 10.74
CA GLY A 124 1.65 -5.34 9.96
C GLY A 124 2.95 -5.29 10.76
N TYR A 125 3.87 -6.18 10.42
CA TYR A 125 5.21 -6.26 11.00
C TYR A 125 6.25 -6.11 9.93
N ALA A 126 7.33 -5.38 10.25
CA ALA A 126 8.40 -5.16 9.31
C ALA A 126 9.75 -5.11 10.03
N THR A 127 10.78 -5.61 9.36
CA THR A 127 12.16 -5.50 9.78
C THR A 127 13.01 -5.08 8.61
N GLN A 128 13.87 -4.07 8.82
CA GLN A 128 14.80 -3.63 7.79
C GLN A 128 16.22 -3.57 8.31
N MET A 129 17.18 -3.79 7.43
CA MET A 129 18.60 -3.69 7.70
C MET A 129 19.28 -2.82 6.64
N CYS A 130 20.12 -1.90 7.09
CA CYS A 130 20.93 -1.05 6.22
C CYS A 130 22.39 -1.54 6.27
N ILE A 131 22.97 -1.79 5.10
CA ILE A 131 24.36 -2.20 4.94
C ILE A 131 25.12 -1.05 4.32
N LEU A 132 26.18 -0.59 5.03
CA LEU A 132 27.04 0.49 4.57
C LEU A 132 28.38 -0.05 4.04
N ASP A 133 28.86 0.54 2.97
CA ASP A 133 30.26 0.41 2.56
C ASP A 133 31.17 0.98 3.67
N LYS A 134 32.05 0.14 4.18
CA LYS A 134 32.90 0.50 5.34
C LYS A 134 33.86 1.68 5.08
N LYS A 135 34.26 1.89 3.82
CA LYS A 135 35.25 2.92 3.46
C LYS A 135 34.56 4.26 3.16
N THR A 136 33.42 4.22 2.48
CA THR A 136 32.77 5.42 1.98
C THR A 136 31.57 5.86 2.83
N GLY A 137 31.02 4.96 3.66
CA GLY A 137 29.78 5.22 4.40
C GLY A 137 28.52 5.28 3.50
N LYS A 138 28.63 4.94 2.22
CA LYS A 138 27.46 4.87 1.34
C LYS A 138 26.66 3.60 1.60
N ILE A 139 25.36 3.68 1.41
CA ILE A 139 24.48 2.51 1.50
C ILE A 139 24.77 1.62 0.29
N GLU A 140 25.18 0.38 0.54
CA GLU A 140 25.32 -0.66 -0.48
C GLU A 140 24.00 -1.36 -0.71
N GLU A 141 23.29 -1.68 0.36
CA GLU A 141 22.07 -2.47 0.28
C GLU A 141 21.12 -2.14 1.44
N MET A 142 19.82 -2.17 1.13
CA MET A 142 18.75 -2.22 2.11
C MET A 142 18.04 -3.56 2.00
N VAL A 143 17.95 -4.31 3.08
CA VAL A 143 17.14 -5.55 3.16
C VAL A 143 15.86 -5.21 3.90
N ALA A 144 14.71 -5.46 3.29
CA ALA A 144 13.41 -5.01 3.79
C ALA A 144 12.38 -6.14 3.80
N ALA A 145 12.20 -6.78 4.95
CA ALA A 145 11.21 -7.84 5.16
C ALA A 145 9.91 -7.27 5.73
N HIS A 146 8.80 -7.50 5.02
CA HIS A 146 7.49 -6.96 5.38
C HIS A 146 6.41 -8.03 5.37
N ASP A 147 5.66 -8.12 6.46
CA ASP A 147 4.40 -8.86 6.52
C ASP A 147 3.36 -8.15 5.65
N VAL A 148 2.79 -8.88 4.72
CA VAL A 148 1.75 -8.40 3.80
C VAL A 148 0.42 -9.13 4.01
N GLY A 149 0.32 -9.97 5.05
CA GLY A 149 -0.75 -10.94 5.17
C GLY A 149 -0.69 -11.90 3.97
N LYS A 150 -1.78 -12.05 3.24
CA LYS A 150 -1.78 -12.74 1.94
C LYS A 150 -1.34 -11.80 0.83
N ALA A 151 -0.28 -12.13 0.14
CA ALA A 151 0.16 -11.38 -1.03
C ALA A 151 -0.82 -11.59 -2.20
N VAL A 152 -1.72 -10.62 -2.43
CA VAL A 152 -2.66 -10.68 -3.56
C VAL A 152 -1.91 -10.51 -4.88
N ASN A 153 -0.91 -9.63 -4.91
CA ASN A 153 0.01 -9.45 -6.03
C ASN A 153 1.43 -9.32 -5.50
N PRO A 154 2.25 -10.38 -5.52
CA PRO A 154 3.61 -10.35 -4.99
C PRO A 154 4.48 -9.27 -5.61
N LEU A 155 4.47 -9.12 -6.93
CA LEU A 155 5.25 -8.09 -7.64
C LEU A 155 4.86 -6.66 -7.22
N SER A 156 3.56 -6.40 -7.04
CA SER A 156 3.10 -5.11 -6.53
C SER A 156 3.49 -4.90 -5.06
N CYS A 157 3.54 -5.96 -4.26
CA CYS A 157 4.03 -5.87 -2.88
C CYS A 157 5.52 -5.50 -2.84
N GLU A 158 6.35 -6.13 -3.65
CA GLU A 158 7.77 -5.77 -3.80
C GLU A 158 7.92 -4.29 -4.17
N GLY A 159 7.22 -3.84 -5.22
CA GLY A 159 7.27 -2.44 -5.65
C GLY A 159 6.79 -1.44 -4.58
N GLN A 160 5.84 -1.81 -3.72
CA GLN A 160 5.43 -0.98 -2.58
C GLN A 160 6.51 -0.93 -1.50
N ILE A 161 7.17 -2.06 -1.21
CA ILE A 161 8.30 -2.12 -0.27
C ILE A 161 9.44 -1.24 -0.76
N GLU A 162 9.88 -1.44 -2.00
CA GLU A 162 10.95 -0.64 -2.62
C GLU A 162 10.64 0.86 -2.59
N GLY A 163 9.42 1.25 -3.00
CA GLY A 163 8.99 2.64 -3.01
C GLY A 163 8.99 3.28 -1.62
N GLY A 164 8.52 2.58 -0.59
CA GLY A 164 8.53 3.07 0.80
C GLY A 164 9.94 3.19 1.36
N VAL A 165 10.81 2.23 1.07
CA VAL A 165 12.23 2.28 1.45
C VAL A 165 12.91 3.49 0.82
N VAL A 166 12.76 3.72 -0.49
CA VAL A 166 13.34 4.88 -1.18
C VAL A 166 12.87 6.20 -0.59
N MET A 167 11.58 6.34 -0.32
CA MET A 167 11.02 7.52 0.32
C MET A 167 11.69 7.79 1.66
N SER A 168 11.86 6.78 2.49
CA SER A 168 12.41 6.94 3.83
C SER A 168 13.95 7.05 3.86
N ILE A 169 14.66 6.53 2.86
CA ILE A 169 16.09 6.88 2.63
C ILE A 169 16.24 8.39 2.45
N GLY A 170 15.33 9.00 1.68
CA GLY A 170 15.30 10.46 1.48
C GLY A 170 15.13 11.21 2.80
N PHE A 171 14.13 10.83 3.60
CA PHE A 171 13.87 11.43 4.92
C PHE A 171 15.08 11.27 5.86
N ALA A 172 15.72 10.12 5.84
CA ALA A 172 16.84 9.83 6.73
C ALA A 172 18.08 10.65 6.40
N LEU A 173 18.35 10.96 5.12
CA LEU A 173 19.68 11.36 4.69
C LEU A 173 19.79 12.75 4.11
N ARG A 174 18.74 13.30 3.47
CA ARG A 174 18.93 14.57 2.78
C ARG A 174 17.69 15.38 2.42
N GLU A 175 16.49 14.84 2.58
CA GLU A 175 15.31 15.63 2.27
C GLU A 175 15.08 16.71 3.31
N HIS A 176 14.84 17.91 2.82
CA HIS A 176 14.56 19.06 3.65
C HIS A 176 13.52 19.95 2.96
N TYR A 177 12.55 20.43 3.73
CA TYR A 177 11.51 21.32 3.24
C TYR A 177 11.57 22.65 4.01
N PRO A 178 12.51 23.55 3.68
CA PRO A 178 12.67 24.80 4.40
C PRO A 178 11.54 25.76 4.07
N ILE A 179 11.06 26.42 5.11
CA ILE A 179 10.03 27.46 5.02
C ILE A 179 10.57 28.75 5.65
N ASP A 180 10.12 29.90 5.15
CA ASP A 180 10.42 31.20 5.73
C ASP A 180 9.52 31.50 6.96
N GLU A 181 9.71 32.67 7.57
CA GLU A 181 8.91 33.15 8.70
C GLU A 181 7.40 33.28 8.42
N ASN A 182 7.03 33.35 7.15
CA ASN A 182 5.64 33.41 6.69
C ASN A 182 5.09 32.04 6.25
N CYS A 183 5.78 30.95 6.59
CA CYS A 183 5.45 29.58 6.20
C CYS A 183 5.46 29.33 4.67
N LYS A 184 6.21 30.11 3.90
CA LYS A 184 6.36 29.90 2.47
C LYS A 184 7.58 29.03 2.18
N PRO A 185 7.48 28.08 1.23
CA PRO A 185 8.62 27.27 0.80
C PRO A 185 9.74 28.17 0.26
N ILE A 186 10.97 27.95 0.74
CA ILE A 186 12.17 28.66 0.28
C ILE A 186 12.74 27.94 -0.95
N ASP A 187 12.74 26.62 -0.91
CA ASP A 187 13.28 25.77 -1.96
C ASP A 187 12.24 25.41 -3.04
N LYS A 188 12.74 25.21 -4.27
CA LYS A 188 11.94 24.64 -5.35
C LYS A 188 11.89 23.12 -5.22
N TYR A 189 10.86 22.49 -5.78
CA TYR A 189 10.68 21.03 -5.73
C TYR A 189 11.94 20.23 -6.13
N GLY A 190 12.64 20.65 -7.18
CA GLY A 190 13.87 19.98 -7.66
C GLY A 190 15.07 20.10 -6.73
N SER A 191 15.01 20.98 -5.70
CA SER A 191 16.08 21.19 -4.73
C SER A 191 15.78 20.63 -3.32
N LEU A 192 14.67 19.91 -3.14
CA LEU A 192 14.27 19.35 -1.84
C LEU A 192 15.16 18.18 -1.37
N GLY A 193 16.03 17.65 -2.21
CA GLY A 193 16.92 16.54 -1.83
C GLY A 193 16.41 15.16 -2.16
N LEU A 194 15.34 15.04 -2.97
CA LEU A 194 14.82 13.75 -3.40
C LEU A 194 15.89 12.91 -4.10
N PHE A 195 15.96 11.63 -3.77
CA PHE A 195 16.84 10.68 -4.46
C PHE A 195 16.38 10.46 -5.90
N ARG A 196 17.37 10.40 -6.79
CA ARG A 196 17.14 10.08 -8.21
C ARG A 196 17.38 8.58 -8.45
N SER A 197 16.78 8.01 -9.48
CA SER A 197 16.82 6.57 -9.76
C SER A 197 18.24 5.97 -9.77
N HIS A 198 19.23 6.72 -10.28
CA HIS A 198 20.62 6.25 -10.33
C HIS A 198 21.39 6.36 -8.99
N GLU A 199 20.80 6.99 -7.97
CA GLU A 199 21.37 7.14 -6.64
C GLU A 199 20.83 6.10 -5.64
N ILE A 200 19.78 5.37 -6.04
CA ILE A 200 19.10 4.41 -5.18
C ILE A 200 20.02 3.18 -5.00
N PRO A 201 20.28 2.77 -3.75
CA PRO A 201 21.04 1.55 -3.49
C PRO A 201 20.26 0.31 -3.91
N LYS A 202 20.91 -0.83 -3.89
CA LYS A 202 20.19 -2.11 -4.02
C LYS A 202 19.19 -2.25 -2.88
N ILE A 203 17.97 -2.67 -3.22
CA ILE A 203 16.93 -2.99 -2.24
C ILE A 203 16.55 -4.46 -2.44
N ASP A 204 16.67 -5.24 -1.37
CA ASP A 204 16.21 -6.63 -1.32
C ASP A 204 14.87 -6.65 -0.56
N ALA A 205 13.78 -6.70 -1.32
CA ALA A 205 12.42 -6.70 -0.80
C ALA A 205 11.97 -8.14 -0.51
N ILE A 206 11.73 -8.45 0.76
CA ILE A 206 11.27 -9.77 1.21
C ILE A 206 9.80 -9.68 1.59
N VAL A 207 8.95 -10.29 0.76
CA VAL A 207 7.52 -10.39 1.01
C VAL A 207 7.25 -11.56 1.96
N VAL A 208 6.77 -11.25 3.17
CA VAL A 208 6.37 -12.26 4.14
C VAL A 208 4.87 -12.53 3.96
N ASP A 209 4.54 -13.59 3.24
CA ASP A 209 3.15 -14.03 2.98
C ASP A 209 2.66 -14.88 4.16
N LYS A 210 1.98 -14.25 5.13
CA LYS A 210 1.48 -14.94 6.32
C LYS A 210 0.03 -14.49 6.62
N PRO A 211 -0.97 -15.09 5.96
CA PRO A 211 -2.37 -14.76 6.20
C PRO A 211 -2.76 -14.94 7.66
N GLY A 212 -3.44 -13.95 8.22
CA GLY A 212 -3.90 -14.00 9.62
C GLY A 212 -5.30 -13.44 9.82
N LEU A 213 -5.86 -12.77 8.82
CA LEU A 213 -7.20 -12.19 8.87
C LEU A 213 -8.18 -13.03 8.07
N ASN A 214 -9.44 -13.05 8.53
CA ASN A 214 -10.56 -13.70 7.83
C ASN A 214 -11.28 -12.76 6.85
N VAL A 215 -10.66 -11.65 6.47
CA VAL A 215 -11.18 -10.65 5.53
C VAL A 215 -10.18 -10.40 4.42
N ALA A 216 -10.66 -9.91 3.29
CA ALA A 216 -9.83 -9.58 2.11
C ALA A 216 -8.87 -10.71 1.70
N CYS A 217 -9.31 -11.97 1.77
CA CYS A 217 -8.50 -13.16 1.50
C CYS A 217 -7.23 -13.26 2.38
N GLY A 218 -7.19 -12.61 3.52
CA GLY A 218 -6.05 -12.57 4.43
C GLY A 218 -5.04 -11.48 4.16
N ALA A 219 -5.27 -10.60 3.17
CA ALA A 219 -4.38 -9.49 2.86
C ALA A 219 -4.46 -8.36 3.90
N ILE A 220 -3.34 -7.68 4.12
CA ILE A 220 -3.28 -6.43 4.88
C ILE A 220 -2.74 -5.30 4.01
N GLY A 221 -2.94 -4.05 4.44
CA GLY A 221 -2.38 -2.89 3.75
C GLY A 221 -0.89 -2.71 4.01
N ILE A 222 -0.14 -2.36 2.96
CA ILE A 222 1.32 -2.20 3.02
C ILE A 222 1.80 -0.85 2.44
N GLY A 223 0.95 0.17 2.43
CA GLY A 223 1.33 1.49 1.91
C GLY A 223 2.35 2.18 2.80
N GLU A 224 1.97 2.53 4.01
CA GLU A 224 2.80 3.35 4.90
C GLU A 224 3.84 2.54 5.69
N ILE A 225 3.54 1.29 6.07
CA ILE A 225 4.45 0.46 6.88
C ILE A 225 5.80 0.26 6.21
N THR A 226 5.86 0.30 4.90
CA THR A 226 7.08 0.06 4.12
C THR A 226 8.16 1.12 4.35
N SER A 227 7.78 2.32 4.76
CA SER A 227 8.69 3.41 5.06
C SER A 227 9.08 3.53 6.55
N ILE A 228 8.37 2.85 7.47
CA ILE A 228 8.55 3.05 8.91
C ILE A 228 9.93 2.61 9.43
N PRO A 229 10.44 1.39 9.14
CA PRO A 229 11.69 0.92 9.74
C PRO A 229 12.95 1.47 9.05
N THR A 230 12.85 2.09 7.89
CA THR A 230 14.01 2.47 7.06
C THR A 230 14.89 3.51 7.74
N ALA A 231 14.33 4.62 8.20
CA ALA A 231 15.10 5.69 8.82
C ALA A 231 15.81 5.22 10.11
N PRO A 232 15.16 4.48 11.05
CA PRO A 232 15.85 3.92 12.19
C PRO A 232 16.92 2.89 11.83
N ALA A 233 16.73 2.07 10.80
CA ALA A 233 17.75 1.13 10.33
C ALA A 233 18.99 1.87 9.80
N ILE A 234 18.79 2.94 9.05
CA ILE A 234 19.89 3.80 8.56
C ILE A 234 20.60 4.49 9.73
N ALA A 235 19.86 5.06 10.67
CA ALA A 235 20.45 5.73 11.83
C ALA A 235 21.28 4.74 12.70
N ASP A 236 20.82 3.50 12.89
CA ASP A 236 21.59 2.49 13.62
C ASP A 236 22.84 2.05 12.82
N ALA A 237 22.74 1.93 11.50
CA ALA A 237 23.88 1.61 10.65
C ALA A 237 24.99 2.68 10.73
N TYR A 238 24.65 3.97 10.69
CA TYR A 238 25.62 5.07 10.87
C TYR A 238 26.17 5.11 12.28
N PHE A 239 25.35 4.89 13.31
CA PHE A 239 25.86 4.78 14.67
C PHE A 239 26.91 3.67 14.82
N ARG A 240 26.70 2.51 14.18
CA ARG A 240 27.67 1.42 14.17
C ARG A 240 28.93 1.72 13.36
N TRP A 241 28.79 2.57 12.35
CA TRP A 241 29.90 2.94 11.47
C TRP A 241 30.83 3.98 12.09
N ASN A 242 30.27 5.03 12.73
CA ASN A 242 31.05 6.17 13.24
C ASN A 242 30.99 6.36 14.76
N GLY A 243 30.15 5.62 15.48
CA GLY A 243 29.98 5.71 16.93
C GLY A 243 29.14 6.88 17.42
N GLU A 244 28.58 7.69 16.52
CA GLU A 244 27.81 8.89 16.86
C GLU A 244 26.31 8.65 16.72
N ARG A 245 25.56 8.73 17.83
CA ARG A 245 24.10 8.61 17.80
C ARG A 245 23.45 9.95 17.54
N GLN A 246 22.63 10.00 16.50
CA GLN A 246 21.88 11.19 16.12
C GLN A 246 20.38 11.02 16.47
N TYR A 247 19.71 12.13 16.79
CA TYR A 247 18.31 12.17 17.24
C TYR A 247 17.42 13.07 16.38
N SER A 248 17.96 13.52 15.26
CA SER A 248 17.24 14.35 14.28
C SER A 248 17.48 13.87 12.86
N LEU A 249 16.56 14.18 11.98
CA LEU A 249 16.65 13.89 10.54
C LEU A 249 16.59 15.21 9.74
N PRO A 250 17.25 15.28 8.60
CA PRO A 250 18.16 14.26 8.04
C PRO A 250 19.43 14.11 8.88
N LEU A 251 20.06 12.94 8.80
CA LEU A 251 21.35 12.68 9.49
C LEU A 251 22.45 13.55 8.89
N THR A 252 23.32 14.10 9.76
CA THR A 252 24.48 14.90 9.38
C THR A 252 25.77 14.06 9.36
N GLY A 253 26.83 14.57 8.71
CA GLY A 253 28.11 13.86 8.61
C GLY A 253 28.06 12.59 7.76
N THR A 254 27.05 12.46 6.91
CA THR A 254 26.91 11.34 5.97
C THR A 254 27.42 11.70 4.58
N PRO A 255 27.76 10.71 3.72
CA PRO A 255 28.14 10.98 2.32
C PRO A 255 27.00 11.59 1.47
N TYR A 256 25.80 11.63 2.00
CA TYR A 256 24.58 12.12 1.34
C TYR A 256 24.20 13.53 1.78
N GLU A 257 24.88 14.05 2.79
CA GLU A 257 24.63 15.40 3.29
C GLU A 257 24.79 16.43 2.18
N ARG A 258 23.80 17.30 2.06
CA ARG A 258 23.83 18.39 1.08
C ARG A 258 24.83 19.44 1.56
N LYS A 259 25.82 19.73 0.73
CA LYS A 259 26.68 20.92 0.93
C LYS A 259 25.83 22.14 0.60
N CYS A 260 25.49 22.92 1.61
CA CYS A 260 24.85 24.23 1.45
C CYS A 260 25.73 25.18 0.66
#